data_f0c8050c42bac3bf385d855d90daf234
#
_entry.id   f0c8050c42bac3bf385d855d90daf234
#
_cell.length_a   1.000
_cell.length_b   1.000
_cell.length_c   1.000
_cell.angle_alpha   90.00
_cell.angle_beta   90.00
_cell.angle_gamma   90.00
#
_symmetry.space_group_name_H-M   'P 1'
#
loop_
_entity.id
_entity.type
_entity.pdbx_description
1 polymer ?
#
loop_
_entity_poly.entity_id
_entity_poly.type
_entity_poly.pdbx_seq_one_letter_code
_entity_poly.pdbx_strand_id
1 'polypeptide(L)'
;MVDLKNSYHDDYKKSVDVTYNKYTKSFEIRVYDKRILNDLDKKINDSNGNTPDLDKLLNKMKQSLDYVDDKLGKYKHSVQLKSNNDDTVIYYIAYQGKLENNGKIKKQ
;
A
#
# COMPACT_ATOMS: atom_id res chain seq x y z
N MET A 1 11.60 9.49 13.76
CA MET A 1 11.25 8.67 12.59
C MET A 1 9.77 8.40 12.57
N VAL A 2 9.18 8.37 11.40
CA VAL A 2 7.76 8.04 11.22
C VAL A 2 7.54 6.56 11.49
N ASP A 3 6.58 6.25 12.36
CA ASP A 3 6.29 4.87 12.75
C ASP A 3 4.99 4.38 12.09
N LEU A 4 5.08 3.97 10.82
CA LEU A 4 3.96 3.37 10.13
C LEU A 4 3.75 1.91 10.52
N LYS A 5 4.80 1.19 10.87
CA LYS A 5 4.73 -0.24 11.17
C LYS A 5 3.74 -0.51 12.31
N ASN A 6 3.85 0.22 13.40
CA ASN A 6 2.94 0.05 14.54
C ASN A 6 1.50 0.38 14.16
N SER A 7 1.28 1.43 13.38
CA SER A 7 -0.07 1.80 12.94
C SER A 7 -0.74 0.68 12.14
N TYR A 8 0.00 0.03 11.25
CA TYR A 8 -0.55 -1.09 10.47
C TYR A 8 -0.72 -2.35 11.33
N HIS A 9 0.20 -2.60 12.25
CA HIS A 9 0.08 -3.73 13.17
C HIS A 9 -1.10 -3.56 14.13
N ASP A 10 -1.42 -2.35 14.52
CA ASP A 10 -2.61 -2.09 15.35
C ASP A 10 -3.90 -2.51 14.64
N ASP A 11 -4.01 -2.23 13.34
CA ASP A 11 -5.20 -2.54 12.57
C ASP A 11 -5.22 -3.98 12.03
N TYR A 12 -4.07 -4.51 11.64
CA TYR A 12 -3.98 -5.77 10.89
C TYR A 12 -3.13 -6.84 11.57
N LYS A 13 -2.59 -6.56 12.76
CA LYS A 13 -1.67 -7.45 13.46
C LYS A 13 -0.45 -7.74 12.58
N LYS A 14 0.00 -8.99 12.52
CA LYS A 14 1.16 -9.38 11.69
C LYS A 14 0.78 -9.73 10.25
N SER A 15 -0.49 -9.60 9.88
CA SER A 15 -0.95 -9.93 8.53
C SER A 15 -0.65 -8.84 7.51
N VAL A 16 -0.19 -7.69 7.95
CA VAL A 16 0.32 -6.61 7.09
C VAL A 16 1.64 -6.12 7.69
N ASP A 17 2.69 -6.10 6.89
CA ASP A 17 3.99 -5.62 7.32
C ASP A 17 4.39 -4.37 6.55
N VAL A 18 5.21 -3.53 7.20
CA VAL A 18 5.71 -2.28 6.62
C VAL A 18 7.23 -2.25 6.80
N THR A 19 7.94 -2.06 5.70
CA THR A 19 9.39 -1.86 5.72
C THR A 19 9.73 -0.55 5.01
N TYR A 20 10.87 0.04 5.34
CA TYR A 20 11.33 1.26 4.71
C TYR A 20 12.52 0.98 3.81
N ASN A 21 12.43 1.40 2.56
CA ASN A 21 13.52 1.32 1.60
C ASN A 21 14.18 2.69 1.45
N LYS A 22 15.36 2.85 2.01
CA LYS A 22 16.08 4.14 2.03
C LYS A 22 16.58 4.55 0.65
N TYR A 23 16.77 3.62 -0.26
CA TYR A 23 17.29 3.92 -1.60
C TYR A 23 16.21 4.54 -2.48
N THR A 24 14.98 4.04 -2.38
CA THR A 24 13.84 4.55 -3.14
C THR A 24 13.00 5.54 -2.33
N LYS A 25 13.33 5.73 -1.06
CA LYS A 25 12.55 6.56 -0.11
C LYS A 25 11.09 6.14 -0.09
N SER A 26 10.85 4.84 0.05
CA SER A 26 9.52 4.25 0.00
C SER A 26 9.22 3.49 1.27
N PHE A 27 8.00 3.66 1.78
CA PHE A 27 7.43 2.75 2.79
C PHE A 27 6.74 1.64 2.03
N GLU A 28 7.22 0.41 2.20
CA GLU A 28 6.76 -0.75 1.43
C GLU A 28 5.86 -1.61 2.29
N ILE A 29 4.62 -1.78 1.84
CA ILE A 29 3.59 -2.54 2.54
C ILE A 29 3.44 -3.89 1.85
N ARG A 30 3.51 -4.97 2.62
CA ARG A 30 3.29 -6.34 2.15
C ARG A 30 2.16 -6.96 2.94
N VAL A 31 1.23 -7.59 2.23
CA VAL A 31 0.01 -8.15 2.80
C VAL A 31 0.09 -9.66 2.82
N TYR A 32 -0.30 -10.23 3.96
CA TYR A 32 -0.45 -11.67 4.17
C TYR A 32 -1.88 -12.03 4.59
N ASP A 33 -2.75 -11.02 4.74
CA ASP A 33 -4.17 -11.21 5.09
C ASP A 33 -4.93 -11.75 3.88
N LYS A 34 -5.57 -12.92 4.05
CA LYS A 34 -6.26 -13.62 2.96
C LYS A 34 -7.41 -12.82 2.37
N ARG A 35 -8.13 -12.04 3.17
CA ARG A 35 -9.25 -11.23 2.69
C ARG A 35 -8.77 -10.15 1.74
N ILE A 36 -7.67 -9.48 2.09
CA ILE A 36 -7.08 -8.44 1.23
C ILE A 36 -6.47 -9.08 -0.01
N LEU A 37 -5.80 -10.22 0.12
CA LEU A 37 -5.22 -10.93 -1.03
C LEU A 37 -6.29 -11.40 -2.01
N ASN A 38 -7.42 -11.89 -1.50
CA ASN A 38 -8.55 -12.26 -2.36
C ASN A 38 -9.12 -11.04 -3.09
N ASP A 39 -9.25 -9.90 -2.41
CA ASP A 39 -9.69 -8.65 -3.02
C ASP A 39 -8.71 -8.19 -4.11
N LEU A 40 -7.41 -8.32 -3.83
CA LEU A 40 -6.38 -7.96 -4.79
C LEU A 40 -6.47 -8.83 -6.05
N ASP A 41 -6.68 -10.13 -5.91
CA ASP A 41 -6.89 -11.04 -7.03
C ASP A 41 -8.12 -10.63 -7.86
N LYS A 42 -9.20 -10.24 -7.20
CA LYS A 42 -10.39 -9.73 -7.89
C LYS A 42 -10.06 -8.50 -8.73
N LYS A 43 -9.30 -7.55 -8.18
CA LYS A 43 -8.91 -6.33 -8.92
C LYS A 43 -8.00 -6.63 -10.09
N ILE A 44 -7.07 -7.58 -9.94
CA ILE A 44 -6.18 -7.98 -11.03
C ILE A 44 -6.98 -8.60 -12.17
N ASN A 45 -8.00 -9.43 -11.87
CA ASN A 45 -8.79 -10.15 -12.85
C ASN A 45 -10.03 -9.39 -13.32
N ASP A 46 -10.60 -8.53 -12.48
CA ASP A 46 -11.81 -7.77 -12.79
C ASP A 46 -11.82 -6.45 -12.00
N SER A 47 -11.50 -5.34 -12.67
CA SER A 47 -11.43 -4.02 -12.04
C SER A 47 -12.78 -3.53 -11.50
N ASN A 48 -13.88 -4.11 -11.92
CA ASN A 48 -15.21 -3.75 -11.45
C ASN A 48 -15.65 -4.57 -10.24
N GLY A 49 -14.84 -5.51 -9.79
CA GLY A 49 -15.13 -6.32 -8.60
C GLY A 49 -15.18 -5.47 -7.33
N ASN A 50 -16.11 -5.84 -6.42
CA ASN A 50 -16.21 -5.19 -5.12
C ASN A 50 -15.10 -5.72 -4.21
N THR A 51 -14.26 -4.82 -3.66
CA THR A 51 -13.07 -5.17 -2.89
C THR A 51 -12.98 -4.32 -1.62
N PRO A 52 -13.92 -4.49 -0.66
CA PRO A 52 -13.99 -3.61 0.51
C PRO A 52 -12.75 -3.68 1.40
N ASP A 53 -12.15 -4.85 1.59
CA ASP A 53 -10.98 -4.99 2.46
C ASP A 53 -9.75 -4.34 1.83
N LEU A 54 -9.56 -4.49 0.53
CA LEU A 54 -8.50 -3.80 -0.19
C LEU A 54 -8.71 -2.29 -0.18
N ASP A 55 -9.94 -1.83 -0.42
CA ASP A 55 -10.26 -0.40 -0.45
C ASP A 55 -9.95 0.26 0.89
N LYS A 56 -10.22 -0.43 1.99
CA LYS A 56 -9.89 0.06 3.33
C LYS A 56 -8.37 0.21 3.52
N LEU A 57 -7.59 -0.75 3.04
CA LEU A 57 -6.13 -0.68 3.08
C LEU A 57 -5.62 0.48 2.22
N LEU A 58 -6.17 0.65 1.02
CA LEU A 58 -5.76 1.75 0.12
C LEU A 58 -6.06 3.11 0.73
N ASN A 59 -7.18 3.27 1.41
CA ASN A 59 -7.49 4.51 2.13
C ASN A 59 -6.47 4.77 3.25
N LYS A 60 -6.06 3.73 3.97
CA LYS A 60 -5.03 3.85 5.01
C LYS A 60 -3.69 4.25 4.39
N MET A 61 -3.37 3.75 3.19
CA MET A 61 -2.15 4.14 2.48
C MET A 61 -2.16 5.63 2.12
N LYS A 62 -3.29 6.17 1.67
CA LYS A 62 -3.40 7.61 1.38
C LYS A 62 -3.22 8.45 2.65
N GLN A 63 -3.85 8.05 3.74
CA GLN A 63 -3.67 8.71 5.04
C GLN A 63 -2.22 8.65 5.50
N SER A 64 -1.57 7.50 5.28
CA SER A 64 -0.14 7.31 5.61
C SER A 64 0.74 8.25 4.80
N LEU A 65 0.43 8.43 3.51
CA LEU A 65 1.17 9.38 2.66
C LEU A 65 1.06 10.80 3.19
N ASP A 66 -0.13 11.24 3.57
CA ASP A 66 -0.35 12.56 4.14
C ASP A 66 0.46 12.75 5.42
N TYR A 67 0.48 11.75 6.28
CA TYR A 67 1.25 11.77 7.51
C TYR A 67 2.76 11.84 7.25
N VAL A 68 3.25 11.02 6.32
CA VAL A 68 4.66 11.02 5.92
C VAL A 68 5.08 12.37 5.32
N ASP A 69 4.26 12.92 4.44
CA ASP A 69 4.51 14.22 3.83
C ASP A 69 4.57 15.33 4.87
N ASP A 70 3.69 15.27 5.87
CA ASP A 70 3.68 16.24 6.96
C ASP A 70 4.96 16.16 7.83
N LYS A 71 5.41 14.94 8.13
CA LYS A 71 6.53 14.72 9.06
C LYS A 71 7.90 14.77 8.39
N LEU A 72 8.02 14.32 7.15
CA LEU A 72 9.29 14.15 6.46
C LEU A 72 9.47 15.09 5.26
N GLY A 73 8.47 15.92 4.97
CA GLY A 73 8.48 16.84 3.83
C GLY A 73 7.69 16.34 2.66
N LYS A 74 6.98 17.25 1.99
CA LYS A 74 6.10 16.91 0.87
C LYS A 74 6.89 16.36 -0.31
N TYR A 75 6.34 15.32 -0.92
CA TYR A 75 6.77 14.74 -2.19
C TYR A 75 8.16 14.12 -2.16
N LYS A 76 8.67 13.81 -0.97
CA LYS A 76 9.99 13.19 -0.81
C LYS A 76 9.92 11.67 -0.69
N HIS A 77 8.76 11.13 -0.30
CA HIS A 77 8.58 9.71 -0.03
C HIS A 77 7.33 9.20 -0.70
N SER A 78 7.31 7.88 -0.98
CA SER A 78 6.11 7.18 -1.43
C SER A 78 5.70 6.11 -0.44
N VAL A 79 4.44 5.68 -0.52
CA VAL A 79 3.91 4.50 0.18
C VAL A 79 3.46 3.52 -0.89
N GLN A 80 3.99 2.30 -0.86
CA GLN A 80 3.77 1.33 -1.92
C GLN A 80 3.16 0.06 -1.36
N LEU A 81 2.21 -0.51 -2.09
CA LEU A 81 1.71 -1.87 -1.82
C LEU A 81 2.44 -2.82 -2.76
N LYS A 82 3.32 -3.65 -2.20
CA LYS A 82 4.17 -4.57 -2.95
C LYS A 82 3.69 -6.01 -2.78
N SER A 83 4.08 -6.85 -3.72
CA SER A 83 3.90 -8.29 -3.59
C SER A 83 4.67 -8.82 -2.37
N ASN A 84 4.07 -9.79 -1.67
CA ASN A 84 4.72 -10.42 -0.52
C ASN A 84 5.71 -11.52 -0.92
N ASN A 85 5.83 -11.84 -2.22
CA ASN A 85 6.71 -12.90 -2.70
C ASN A 85 7.55 -12.52 -3.93
N ASP A 86 7.39 -11.30 -4.47
CA ASP A 86 8.16 -10.83 -5.61
C ASP A 86 8.41 -9.33 -5.47
N ASP A 87 9.63 -8.97 -5.07
CA ASP A 87 10.01 -7.58 -4.80
C ASP A 87 9.95 -6.68 -6.04
N THR A 88 9.89 -7.25 -7.23
CA THR A 88 9.77 -6.47 -8.46
C THR A 88 8.34 -6.03 -8.77
N VAL A 89 7.36 -6.60 -8.07
CA VAL A 89 5.95 -6.32 -8.32
C VAL A 89 5.42 -5.30 -7.31
N ILE A 90 4.95 -4.18 -7.83
CA ILE A 90 4.28 -3.12 -7.06
C ILE A 90 2.85 -3.03 -7.60
N TYR A 91 1.85 -3.15 -6.71
CA TYR A 91 0.44 -3.09 -7.11
C TYR A 91 -0.09 -1.66 -7.12
N TYR A 92 0.23 -0.88 -6.09
CA TYR A 92 -0.24 0.49 -5.93
C TYR A 92 0.88 1.37 -5.38
N ILE A 93 0.87 2.63 -5.80
CA ILE A 93 1.82 3.64 -5.32
C ILE A 93 1.03 4.86 -4.87
N ALA A 94 1.24 5.29 -3.63
CA ALA A 94 0.75 6.57 -3.11
C ALA A 94 1.93 7.55 -3.13
N TYR A 95 1.81 8.62 -3.92
CA TYR A 95 2.86 9.62 -4.09
C TYR A 95 2.26 10.93 -4.58
N GLN A 96 2.79 12.03 -4.09
CA GLN A 96 2.35 13.39 -4.47
C GLN A 96 0.83 13.59 -4.33
N GLY A 97 0.28 13.11 -3.21
CA GLY A 97 -1.14 13.25 -2.90
C GLY A 97 -2.06 12.34 -3.68
N LYS A 98 -1.54 11.43 -4.49
CA LYS A 98 -2.34 10.54 -5.34
C LYS A 98 -2.05 9.08 -5.02
N LEU A 99 -3.06 8.23 -5.22
CA LEU A 99 -2.92 6.79 -5.17
C LEU A 99 -3.20 6.25 -6.57
N GLU A 100 -2.23 5.52 -7.15
CA GLU A 100 -2.35 4.99 -8.50
C GLU A 100 -2.01 3.50 -8.52
N ASN A 101 -2.67 2.75 -9.41
CA ASN A 101 -2.25 1.38 -9.67
C ASN A 101 -0.99 1.37 -10.55
N ASN A 102 -0.21 0.30 -10.46
CA ASN A 102 1.10 0.22 -11.13
C ASN A 102 1.11 -0.84 -12.24
N GLY A 103 0.04 -0.92 -13.01
CA GLY A 103 -0.01 -1.76 -14.22
C GLY A 103 -0.41 -3.20 -14.01
N LYS A 104 -0.31 -3.75 -12.78
CA LYS A 104 -0.78 -5.11 -12.50
C LYS A 104 -2.29 -5.16 -12.31
N ILE A 105 -2.89 -4.02 -11.96
CA ILE A 105 -4.33 -3.91 -11.73
C ILE A 105 -4.98 -3.45 -13.03
N LYS A 106 -6.06 -4.10 -13.45
CA LYS A 106 -6.78 -3.73 -14.66
C LYS A 106 -7.36 -2.32 -14.52
N LYS A 107 -7.20 -1.52 -15.54
CA LYS A 107 -7.82 -0.19 -15.61
C LYS A 107 -9.26 -0.34 -16.10
N GLN A 108 -10.12 0.47 -15.52
CA GLN A 108 -11.50 0.58 -16.00
C GLN A 108 -11.58 1.30 -17.33
#